data_59cd8270292506c1db096d27da747d76
#
_entry.id   59cd8270292506c1db096d27da747d76
#
_cell.length_a   1.000
_cell.length_b   1.000
_cell.length_c   1.000
_cell.angle_alpha   90.00
_cell.angle_beta   90.00
_cell.angle_gamma   90.00
#
_symmetry.space_group_name_H-M   'P 1'
#
loop_
_entity.id
_entity.type
_entity.pdbx_description
1 polymer ?
#
loop_
_entity_poly.entity_id
_entity_poly.type
_entity_poly.pdbx_seq_one_letter_code
_entity_poly.pdbx_strand_id
1 'polypeptide(L)'
;MEITRLSPDDEVGCADAVSLMNAAAKLDCPEALLPTPRGYAANLKHGWDGDPAQAYLARDEDGVAVGLLRLHAPTYDNTHLAWVDVGVHPDHRGRGIGSELLGYGEQMARELGRTSLGTDNWDLPKANAFSLKHGFEQRAIEVNRRQDIAGLDWSVVQRLYDDAVRASGAYELVRISGQVPEEMLDGMVALTASINDAPKDDLDIEDDVFTPKRLRAYEAAQDAHDRKIYRVIARERSTGELAGHSTIVVERERPHIAEQHDTAVARAHRGHRLGALVKTAMLLWMRDAEPAVTLLDTWNAESNAHMIAINEQLNYRIIARGIAYQKSL
;
A
#
# COMPACT_ATOMS: atom_id res chain seq x y z
N MET A 1 -15.78 -4.92 -28.11
CA MET A 1 -14.68 -4.65 -27.14
C MET A 1 -13.85 -5.91 -27.00
N GLU A 2 -12.54 -5.79 -27.04
CA GLU A 2 -11.58 -6.90 -26.85
C GLU A 2 -10.89 -6.76 -25.50
N ILE A 3 -10.84 -7.84 -24.71
CA ILE A 3 -10.13 -7.88 -23.42
C ILE A 3 -8.89 -8.76 -23.62
N THR A 4 -7.70 -8.15 -23.46
CA THR A 4 -6.42 -8.84 -23.67
C THR A 4 -5.56 -8.75 -22.41
N ARG A 5 -4.83 -9.82 -22.10
CA ARG A 5 -3.89 -9.82 -20.98
C ARG A 5 -2.74 -8.87 -21.28
N LEU A 6 -2.44 -8.00 -20.32
CA LEU A 6 -1.33 -7.06 -20.39
C LEU A 6 -0.04 -7.74 -19.90
N SER A 7 0.98 -7.74 -20.76
CA SER A 7 2.32 -8.18 -20.39
C SER A 7 3.08 -7.04 -19.69
N PRO A 8 3.88 -7.32 -18.65
CA PRO A 8 4.80 -6.31 -18.09
C PRO A 8 5.86 -5.83 -19.09
N ASP A 9 6.14 -6.58 -20.15
CA ASP A 9 7.09 -6.22 -21.20
C ASP A 9 6.43 -5.44 -22.36
N ASP A 10 5.10 -5.22 -22.32
CA ASP A 10 4.37 -4.37 -23.27
C ASP A 10 4.40 -2.90 -22.79
N GLU A 11 5.42 -2.16 -23.20
CA GLU A 11 5.61 -0.75 -22.83
C GLU A 11 4.42 0.13 -23.24
N VAL A 12 3.84 -0.11 -24.43
CA VAL A 12 2.69 0.66 -24.92
C VAL A 12 1.45 0.36 -24.11
N GLY A 13 1.16 -0.92 -23.87
CA GLY A 13 0.03 -1.32 -23.04
C GLY A 13 0.16 -0.82 -21.59
N CYS A 14 1.35 -0.85 -21.00
CA CYS A 14 1.60 -0.26 -19.67
C CYS A 14 1.39 1.25 -19.66
N ALA A 15 1.81 1.97 -20.70
CA ALA A 15 1.56 3.40 -20.84
C ALA A 15 0.06 3.71 -21.00
N ASP A 16 -0.67 2.93 -21.79
CA ASP A 16 -2.12 3.05 -21.94
C ASP A 16 -2.86 2.82 -20.63
N ALA A 17 -2.47 1.78 -19.86
CA ALA A 17 -3.04 1.50 -18.54
C ALA A 17 -2.85 2.67 -17.58
N VAL A 18 -1.63 3.23 -17.51
CA VAL A 18 -1.32 4.39 -16.68
C VAL A 18 -2.05 5.64 -17.17
N SER A 19 -2.19 5.84 -18.48
CA SER A 19 -2.97 6.96 -19.03
C SER A 19 -4.44 6.88 -18.62
N LEU A 20 -5.04 5.68 -18.70
CA LEU A 20 -6.41 5.44 -18.25
C LEU A 20 -6.56 5.72 -16.74
N MET A 21 -5.63 5.23 -15.91
CA MET A 21 -5.62 5.48 -14.47
C MET A 21 -5.52 6.99 -14.18
N ASN A 22 -4.64 7.71 -14.88
CA ASN A 22 -4.49 9.17 -14.75
C ASN A 22 -5.77 9.92 -15.15
N ALA A 23 -6.43 9.52 -16.24
CA ALA A 23 -7.69 10.13 -16.66
C ALA A 23 -8.79 9.91 -15.61
N ALA A 24 -8.88 8.71 -15.03
CA ALA A 24 -9.83 8.40 -13.97
C ALA A 24 -9.50 9.19 -12.68
N ALA A 25 -8.26 9.17 -12.22
CA ALA A 25 -7.87 9.85 -10.99
C ALA A 25 -8.05 11.36 -11.05
N LYS A 26 -7.82 11.99 -12.21
CA LYS A 26 -8.04 13.42 -12.41
C LYS A 26 -9.46 13.85 -12.04
N LEU A 27 -10.43 12.95 -12.22
CA LEU A 27 -11.84 13.19 -11.90
C LEU A 27 -12.20 12.68 -10.50
N ASP A 28 -11.69 11.51 -10.14
CA ASP A 28 -12.16 10.74 -8.98
C ASP A 28 -11.35 11.03 -7.71
N CYS A 29 -10.04 11.20 -7.84
CA CYS A 29 -9.11 11.50 -6.73
C CYS A 29 -7.87 12.26 -7.26
N PRO A 30 -7.96 13.58 -7.49
CA PRO A 30 -6.89 14.37 -8.13
C PRO A 30 -5.56 14.39 -7.37
N GLU A 31 -5.59 14.09 -6.08
CA GLU A 31 -4.40 14.03 -5.23
C GLU A 31 -3.75 12.64 -5.20
N ALA A 32 -4.35 11.60 -5.80
CA ALA A 32 -3.78 10.25 -5.79
C ALA A 32 -2.42 10.22 -6.48
N LEU A 33 -1.45 9.56 -5.85
CA LEU A 33 -0.16 9.26 -6.46
C LEU A 33 -0.28 7.99 -7.29
N LEU A 34 -0.18 8.14 -8.60
CA LEU A 34 -0.28 7.01 -9.53
C LEU A 34 1.12 6.56 -9.96
N PRO A 35 1.28 5.28 -10.34
CA PRO A 35 2.55 4.77 -10.81
C PRO A 35 2.96 5.43 -12.13
N THR A 36 4.27 5.48 -12.39
CA THR A 36 4.79 5.71 -13.74
C THR A 36 4.60 4.46 -14.61
N PRO A 37 4.64 4.52 -15.95
CA PRO A 37 4.55 3.34 -16.79
C PRO A 37 5.59 2.27 -16.43
N ARG A 38 6.83 2.69 -16.13
CA ARG A 38 7.91 1.80 -15.67
C ARG A 38 7.58 1.16 -14.32
N GLY A 39 7.12 1.95 -13.34
CA GLY A 39 6.71 1.44 -12.03
C GLY A 39 5.51 0.50 -12.12
N TYR A 40 4.56 0.76 -13.04
CA TYR A 40 3.43 -0.12 -13.30
C TYR A 40 3.88 -1.46 -13.90
N ALA A 41 4.75 -1.44 -14.90
CA ALA A 41 5.34 -2.65 -15.49
C ALA A 41 6.09 -3.48 -14.44
N ALA A 42 6.90 -2.83 -13.58
CA ALA A 42 7.59 -3.49 -12.48
C ALA A 42 6.60 -4.13 -11.48
N ASN A 43 5.49 -3.45 -11.15
CA ASN A 43 4.44 -4.01 -10.30
C ASN A 43 3.78 -5.25 -10.91
N LEU A 44 3.48 -5.23 -12.21
CA LEU A 44 2.95 -6.40 -12.93
C LEU A 44 3.92 -7.57 -12.96
N LYS A 45 5.23 -7.32 -12.88
CA LYS A 45 6.26 -8.36 -12.94
C LYS A 45 6.61 -8.93 -11.58
N HIS A 46 6.66 -8.10 -10.55
CA HIS A 46 7.21 -8.44 -9.23
C HIS A 46 6.16 -8.39 -8.11
N GLY A 47 4.99 -7.75 -8.33
CA GLY A 47 4.01 -7.51 -7.28
C GLY A 47 4.56 -6.62 -6.18
N TRP A 48 3.97 -6.73 -5.01
CA TRP A 48 4.43 -6.07 -3.79
C TRP A 48 5.62 -6.78 -3.13
N ASP A 49 5.58 -8.11 -3.12
CA ASP A 49 6.48 -8.99 -2.38
C ASP A 49 6.73 -10.34 -3.09
N GLY A 50 6.73 -10.32 -4.42
CA GLY A 50 6.94 -11.49 -5.27
C GLY A 50 5.64 -12.21 -5.67
N ASP A 51 4.47 -11.62 -5.39
CA ASP A 51 3.14 -12.16 -5.73
C ASP A 51 2.37 -11.17 -6.62
N PRO A 52 2.65 -11.11 -7.94
CA PRO A 52 2.11 -10.09 -8.82
C PRO A 52 0.66 -10.34 -9.22
N ALA A 53 -0.11 -9.25 -9.36
CA ALA A 53 -1.43 -9.29 -9.96
C ALA A 53 -1.35 -9.52 -11.48
N GLN A 54 -2.41 -10.09 -12.05
CA GLN A 54 -2.63 -10.11 -13.49
C GLN A 54 -3.40 -8.84 -13.90
N ALA A 55 -3.08 -8.29 -15.08
CA ALA A 55 -3.80 -7.15 -15.62
C ALA A 55 -4.31 -7.45 -17.04
N TYR A 56 -5.43 -6.80 -17.37
CA TYR A 56 -6.11 -6.94 -18.66
C TYR A 56 -6.58 -5.58 -19.14
N LEU A 57 -6.27 -5.22 -20.38
CA LEU A 57 -6.78 -4.03 -21.04
C LEU A 57 -8.01 -4.37 -21.89
N ALA A 58 -9.06 -3.59 -21.75
CA ALA A 58 -10.19 -3.59 -22.66
C ALA A 58 -10.00 -2.47 -23.68
N ARG A 59 -10.02 -2.85 -24.96
CA ARG A 59 -9.92 -1.93 -26.09
C ARG A 59 -11.22 -1.90 -26.89
N ASP A 60 -11.59 -0.73 -27.38
CA ASP A 60 -12.73 -0.57 -28.29
C ASP A 60 -12.38 -0.99 -29.73
N GLU A 61 -13.28 -0.76 -30.68
CA GLU A 61 -13.12 -1.15 -32.09
C GLU A 61 -11.98 -0.37 -32.79
N ASP A 62 -11.65 0.81 -32.28
CA ASP A 62 -10.56 1.66 -32.78
C ASP A 62 -9.22 1.35 -32.10
N GLY A 63 -9.17 0.34 -31.20
CA GLY A 63 -7.98 -0.07 -30.46
C GLY A 63 -7.64 0.83 -29.26
N VAL A 64 -8.51 1.76 -28.89
CA VAL A 64 -8.31 2.66 -27.74
C VAL A 64 -8.55 1.90 -26.44
N ALA A 65 -7.65 2.06 -25.45
CA ALA A 65 -7.80 1.51 -24.12
C ALA A 65 -8.94 2.23 -23.37
N VAL A 66 -10.06 1.54 -23.14
CA VAL A 66 -11.27 2.07 -22.51
C VAL A 66 -11.53 1.52 -21.11
N GLY A 67 -10.87 0.41 -20.77
CA GLY A 67 -11.01 -0.25 -19.48
C GLY A 67 -9.75 -1.00 -19.04
N LEU A 68 -9.58 -1.15 -17.74
CA LEU A 68 -8.50 -1.87 -17.11
C LEU A 68 -9.09 -2.78 -16.03
N LEU A 69 -8.69 -4.05 -16.02
CA LEU A 69 -8.96 -5.01 -14.96
C LEU A 69 -7.62 -5.42 -14.36
N ARG A 70 -7.52 -5.44 -13.03
CA ARG A 70 -6.45 -6.14 -12.31
C ARG A 70 -7.08 -7.22 -11.45
N LEU A 71 -6.45 -8.38 -11.40
CA LEU A 71 -6.82 -9.49 -10.54
C LEU A 71 -5.59 -9.94 -9.76
N HIS A 72 -5.66 -9.82 -8.45
CA HIS A 72 -4.67 -10.39 -7.54
C HIS A 72 -5.31 -11.58 -6.82
N ALA A 73 -4.70 -12.74 -6.93
CA ALA A 73 -5.11 -13.98 -6.28
C ALA A 73 -3.98 -14.44 -5.34
N PRO A 74 -3.97 -14.02 -4.06
CA PRO A 74 -2.87 -14.25 -3.13
C PRO A 74 -2.42 -15.70 -3.07
N THR A 75 -1.09 -15.93 -2.92
CA THR A 75 -0.50 -17.28 -2.91
C THR A 75 0.16 -17.66 -1.59
N TYR A 76 0.49 -16.69 -0.74
CA TYR A 76 1.11 -16.92 0.56
C TYR A 76 0.10 -17.19 1.68
N ASP A 77 -0.99 -16.48 1.65
CA ASP A 77 -2.11 -16.49 2.61
C ASP A 77 -3.39 -16.09 1.86
N ASN A 78 -4.52 -15.95 2.53
CA ASN A 78 -5.79 -15.50 1.92
C ASN A 78 -6.13 -16.26 0.62
N THR A 79 -5.78 -17.54 0.54
CA THR A 79 -5.89 -18.32 -0.70
C THR A 79 -7.33 -18.64 -1.11
N HIS A 80 -8.30 -18.31 -0.27
CA HIS A 80 -9.74 -18.36 -0.58
C HIS A 80 -10.22 -17.10 -1.33
N LEU A 81 -9.46 -16.01 -1.29
CA LEU A 81 -9.82 -14.67 -1.75
C LEU A 81 -9.12 -14.33 -3.07
N ALA A 82 -9.78 -13.54 -3.92
CA ALA A 82 -9.14 -12.74 -4.96
C ALA A 82 -9.55 -11.26 -4.80
N TRP A 83 -8.66 -10.35 -5.17
CA TRP A 83 -8.94 -8.92 -5.27
C TRP A 83 -9.06 -8.52 -6.73
N VAL A 84 -10.11 -7.75 -7.06
CA VAL A 84 -10.35 -7.26 -8.42
C VAL A 84 -10.48 -5.75 -8.42
N ASP A 85 -9.68 -5.08 -9.24
CA ASP A 85 -9.77 -3.64 -9.49
C ASP A 85 -10.26 -3.43 -10.90
N VAL A 86 -11.32 -2.63 -11.07
CA VAL A 86 -11.90 -2.29 -12.36
C VAL A 86 -11.84 -0.79 -12.58
N GLY A 87 -11.07 -0.36 -13.59
CA GLY A 87 -11.00 1.02 -14.04
C GLY A 87 -11.67 1.19 -15.41
N VAL A 88 -12.47 2.25 -15.58
CA VAL A 88 -13.04 2.62 -16.88
C VAL A 88 -12.71 4.08 -17.17
N HIS A 89 -12.19 4.34 -18.37
CA HIS A 89 -11.90 5.71 -18.81
C HIS A 89 -13.15 6.60 -18.66
N PRO A 90 -13.06 7.80 -18.08
CA PRO A 90 -14.23 8.64 -17.77
C PRO A 90 -15.22 8.81 -18.93
N ASP A 91 -14.73 9.03 -20.14
CA ASP A 91 -15.56 9.27 -21.34
C ASP A 91 -16.28 8.00 -21.83
N HIS A 92 -15.90 6.82 -21.31
CA HIS A 92 -16.49 5.52 -21.68
C HIS A 92 -17.35 4.91 -20.57
N ARG A 93 -17.51 5.60 -19.43
CA ARG A 93 -18.35 5.15 -18.30
C ARG A 93 -19.83 5.10 -18.69
N GLY A 94 -20.61 4.26 -17.98
CA GLY A 94 -22.07 4.14 -18.21
C GLY A 94 -22.44 3.29 -19.42
N ARG A 95 -21.47 2.64 -20.09
CA ARG A 95 -21.69 1.83 -21.30
C ARG A 95 -21.59 0.31 -21.04
N GLY A 96 -21.56 -0.11 -19.78
CA GLY A 96 -21.49 -1.55 -19.41
C GLY A 96 -20.08 -2.12 -19.27
N ILE A 97 -19.03 -1.41 -19.72
CA ILE A 97 -17.63 -1.86 -19.72
C ILE A 97 -17.17 -2.36 -18.34
N GLY A 98 -17.45 -1.61 -17.27
CA GLY A 98 -17.08 -2.01 -15.92
C GLY A 98 -17.74 -3.32 -15.48
N SER A 99 -19.01 -3.55 -15.84
CA SER A 99 -19.72 -4.79 -15.52
C SER A 99 -19.16 -5.98 -16.30
N GLU A 100 -18.77 -5.78 -17.55
CA GLU A 100 -18.16 -6.83 -18.38
C GLU A 100 -16.77 -7.22 -17.85
N LEU A 101 -15.93 -6.23 -17.49
CA LEU A 101 -14.63 -6.47 -16.88
C LEU A 101 -14.74 -7.18 -15.53
N LEU A 102 -15.68 -6.74 -14.69
CA LEU A 102 -15.93 -7.40 -13.41
C LEU A 102 -16.36 -8.84 -13.59
N GLY A 103 -17.31 -9.12 -14.53
CA GLY A 103 -17.74 -10.49 -14.85
C GLY A 103 -16.58 -11.37 -15.33
N TYR A 104 -15.66 -10.80 -16.12
CA TYR A 104 -14.46 -11.50 -16.55
C TYR A 104 -13.54 -11.82 -15.36
N GLY A 105 -13.31 -10.87 -14.46
CA GLY A 105 -12.51 -11.07 -13.23
C GLY A 105 -13.16 -12.10 -12.29
N GLU A 106 -14.48 -12.11 -12.14
CA GLU A 106 -15.20 -13.11 -11.34
C GLU A 106 -15.04 -14.53 -11.91
N GLN A 107 -15.15 -14.67 -13.22
CA GLN A 107 -14.93 -15.97 -13.88
C GLN A 107 -13.52 -16.47 -13.59
N MET A 108 -12.50 -15.62 -13.77
CA MET A 108 -11.11 -15.99 -13.50
C MET A 108 -10.88 -16.37 -12.04
N ALA A 109 -11.47 -15.63 -11.09
CA ALA A 109 -11.36 -15.96 -9.68
C ALA A 109 -11.94 -17.34 -9.36
N ARG A 110 -13.10 -17.69 -9.94
CA ARG A 110 -13.70 -19.04 -9.82
C ARG A 110 -12.83 -20.12 -10.44
N GLU A 111 -12.25 -19.86 -11.62
CA GLU A 111 -11.34 -20.79 -12.30
C GLU A 111 -10.06 -21.06 -11.46
N LEU A 112 -9.61 -20.06 -10.67
CA LEU A 112 -8.53 -20.20 -9.71
C LEU A 112 -8.97 -20.82 -8.38
N GLY A 113 -10.23 -21.25 -8.26
CA GLY A 113 -10.78 -21.90 -7.06
C GLY A 113 -11.02 -20.94 -5.90
N ARG A 114 -11.12 -19.63 -6.16
CA ARG A 114 -11.41 -18.65 -5.12
C ARG A 114 -12.91 -18.68 -4.77
N THR A 115 -13.22 -18.49 -3.51
CA THR A 115 -14.59 -18.50 -2.98
C THR A 115 -15.06 -17.13 -2.51
N SER A 116 -14.16 -16.17 -2.41
CA SER A 116 -14.42 -14.78 -2.03
C SER A 116 -13.78 -13.83 -3.02
N LEU A 117 -14.43 -12.68 -3.29
CA LEU A 117 -13.93 -11.62 -4.14
C LEU A 117 -13.97 -10.29 -3.41
N GLY A 118 -12.82 -9.62 -3.33
CA GLY A 118 -12.67 -8.27 -2.81
C GLY A 118 -12.51 -7.25 -3.92
N THR A 119 -12.85 -6.01 -3.66
CA THR A 119 -12.57 -4.83 -4.49
C THR A 119 -12.48 -3.58 -3.64
N ASP A 120 -11.68 -2.61 -4.09
CA ASP A 120 -11.52 -1.32 -3.45
C ASP A 120 -11.98 -0.20 -4.37
N ASN A 121 -12.70 0.77 -3.82
CA ASN A 121 -12.99 2.00 -4.56
C ASN A 121 -12.70 3.23 -3.72
N TRP A 122 -12.44 4.37 -4.39
CA TRP A 122 -12.60 5.67 -3.76
C TRP A 122 -14.04 5.84 -3.23
N ASP A 123 -14.20 6.45 -2.06
CA ASP A 123 -15.54 6.73 -1.48
C ASP A 123 -16.28 7.78 -2.32
N LEU A 124 -16.83 7.30 -3.42
CA LEU A 124 -17.61 8.09 -4.38
C LEU A 124 -18.98 7.44 -4.61
N PRO A 125 -20.07 8.22 -4.64
CA PRO A 125 -21.42 7.66 -4.76
C PRO A 125 -21.61 6.70 -5.94
N LYS A 126 -20.99 7.02 -7.12
CA LYS A 126 -21.10 6.18 -8.32
C LYS A 126 -20.28 4.87 -8.20
N ALA A 127 -19.11 4.93 -7.59
CA ALA A 127 -18.27 3.76 -7.36
C ALA A 127 -18.92 2.83 -6.33
N ASN A 128 -19.41 3.39 -5.22
CA ASN A 128 -20.11 2.64 -4.18
C ASN A 128 -21.38 1.98 -4.73
N ALA A 129 -22.19 2.71 -5.53
CA ALA A 129 -23.37 2.15 -6.17
C ALA A 129 -23.04 1.02 -7.16
N PHE A 130 -21.90 1.10 -7.84
CA PHE A 130 -21.43 0.03 -8.72
C PHE A 130 -21.12 -1.24 -7.92
N SER A 131 -20.35 -1.17 -6.85
CA SER A 131 -20.01 -2.32 -6.00
C SER A 131 -21.27 -2.95 -5.39
N LEU A 132 -22.15 -2.14 -4.80
CA LEU A 132 -23.41 -2.63 -4.22
C LEU A 132 -24.32 -3.29 -5.26
N LYS A 133 -24.43 -2.70 -6.47
CA LYS A 133 -25.21 -3.29 -7.60
C LYS A 133 -24.71 -4.70 -7.97
N HIS A 134 -23.41 -4.94 -7.86
CA HIS A 134 -22.80 -6.23 -8.20
C HIS A 134 -22.69 -7.19 -7.01
N GLY A 135 -23.44 -6.93 -5.94
CA GLY A 135 -23.59 -7.85 -4.79
C GLY A 135 -22.43 -7.80 -3.79
N PHE A 136 -21.56 -6.81 -3.88
CA PHE A 136 -20.55 -6.60 -2.87
C PHE A 136 -21.15 -5.93 -1.62
N GLU A 137 -20.60 -6.25 -0.47
CA GLU A 137 -20.90 -5.63 0.82
C GLU A 137 -19.69 -4.84 1.31
N GLN A 138 -19.94 -3.66 1.88
CA GLN A 138 -18.87 -2.87 2.49
C GLN A 138 -18.32 -3.60 3.71
N ARG A 139 -16.98 -3.67 3.83
CA ARG A 139 -16.29 -4.38 4.91
C ARG A 139 -15.38 -3.48 5.74
N ALA A 140 -14.67 -2.55 5.08
CA ALA A 140 -13.76 -1.65 5.76
C ALA A 140 -13.71 -0.27 5.09
N ILE A 141 -13.22 0.72 5.83
CA ILE A 141 -12.88 2.04 5.31
C ILE A 141 -11.40 2.28 5.58
N GLU A 142 -10.68 2.59 4.50
CA GLU A 142 -9.29 2.98 4.57
C GLU A 142 -9.12 4.46 4.25
N VAL A 143 -8.18 5.08 4.90
CA VAL A 143 -7.92 6.51 4.74
C VAL A 143 -6.51 6.72 4.25
N ASN A 144 -6.41 7.37 3.08
CA ASN A 144 -5.14 7.88 2.58
C ASN A 144 -4.86 9.23 3.24
N ARG A 145 -3.70 9.33 3.87
CA ARG A 145 -3.22 10.54 4.54
C ARG A 145 -1.91 10.98 3.92
N ARG A 146 -1.77 12.28 3.76
CA ARG A 146 -0.57 12.93 3.24
C ARG A 146 0.02 13.87 4.27
N GLN A 147 1.34 13.79 4.43
CA GLN A 147 2.13 14.77 5.14
C GLN A 147 2.87 15.65 4.12
N ASP A 148 2.70 16.95 4.23
CA ASP A 148 3.49 17.94 3.50
C ASP A 148 4.78 18.22 4.29
N ILE A 149 5.87 17.60 3.85
CA ILE A 149 7.18 17.69 4.53
C ILE A 149 7.76 19.10 4.43
N ALA A 150 7.49 19.82 3.33
CA ALA A 150 8.00 21.20 3.15
C ALA A 150 7.38 22.18 4.15
N GLY A 151 6.12 21.95 4.54
CA GLY A 151 5.39 22.77 5.52
C GLY A 151 5.50 22.27 6.97
N LEU A 152 6.31 21.26 7.25
CA LEU A 152 6.36 20.62 8.56
C LEU A 152 7.13 21.48 9.59
N ASP A 153 6.52 21.69 10.76
CA ASP A 153 7.21 22.29 11.90
C ASP A 153 8.16 21.26 12.55
N TRP A 154 9.41 21.31 12.17
CA TRP A 154 10.46 20.41 12.65
C TRP A 154 10.69 20.53 14.17
N SER A 155 10.32 21.64 14.81
CA SER A 155 10.39 21.76 16.26
C SER A 155 9.36 20.87 16.96
N VAL A 156 8.19 20.66 16.34
CA VAL A 156 7.18 19.70 16.81
C VAL A 156 7.70 18.28 16.69
N VAL A 157 8.26 17.92 15.52
CA VAL A 157 8.85 16.59 15.30
C VAL A 157 9.95 16.30 16.32
N GLN A 158 10.84 17.27 16.56
CA GLN A 158 11.93 17.13 17.54
C GLN A 158 11.40 16.95 18.97
N ARG A 159 10.41 17.72 19.39
CA ARG A 159 9.79 17.56 20.72
C ARG A 159 9.15 16.18 20.89
N LEU A 160 8.39 15.72 19.88
CA LEU A 160 7.76 14.38 19.90
C LEU A 160 8.83 13.27 19.97
N TYR A 161 9.93 13.43 19.23
CA TYR A 161 11.07 12.53 19.28
C TYR A 161 11.71 12.49 20.68
N ASP A 162 12.01 13.65 21.27
CA ASP A 162 12.64 13.75 22.59
C ASP A 162 11.75 13.16 23.69
N ASP A 163 10.42 13.37 23.59
CA ASP A 163 9.43 12.77 24.49
C ASP A 163 9.38 11.24 24.36
N ALA A 164 9.47 10.73 23.13
CA ALA A 164 9.50 9.30 22.87
C ALA A 164 10.81 8.67 23.37
N VAL A 165 11.96 9.31 23.15
CA VAL A 165 13.28 8.88 23.68
C VAL A 165 13.26 8.76 25.20
N ARG A 166 12.68 9.73 25.91
CA ARG A 166 12.55 9.67 27.38
C ARG A 166 11.72 8.48 27.87
N ALA A 167 10.70 8.09 27.11
CA ALA A 167 9.84 6.95 27.45
C ALA A 167 10.41 5.60 27.03
N SER A 168 11.42 5.58 26.15
CA SER A 168 11.96 4.36 25.52
C SER A 168 13.44 4.11 25.85
N GLY A 169 13.92 4.49 27.05
CA GLY A 169 15.32 4.39 27.45
C GLY A 169 15.93 2.97 27.37
N ALA A 170 15.11 1.93 27.47
CA ALA A 170 15.53 0.53 27.32
C ALA A 170 15.83 0.14 25.86
N TYR A 171 15.55 1.02 24.89
CA TYR A 171 15.69 0.73 23.46
C TYR A 171 16.78 1.58 22.82
N GLU A 172 17.31 1.08 21.71
CA GLU A 172 18.16 1.82 20.80
C GLU A 172 17.57 1.81 19.40
N LEU A 173 17.96 2.76 18.57
CA LEU A 173 17.51 2.84 17.19
C LEU A 173 18.57 2.28 16.24
N VAL A 174 18.13 1.40 15.35
CA VAL A 174 18.92 0.88 14.22
C VAL A 174 18.32 1.46 12.93
N ARG A 175 19.18 2.00 12.06
CA ARG A 175 18.79 2.53 10.75
C ARG A 175 19.34 1.62 9.66
N ILE A 176 18.48 1.23 8.72
CA ILE A 176 18.83 0.37 7.59
C ILE A 176 18.36 1.04 6.31
N SER A 177 19.28 1.22 5.35
CA SER A 177 18.96 1.62 3.98
C SER A 177 19.14 0.41 3.07
N GLY A 178 18.10 0.06 2.30
CA GLY A 178 18.09 -1.13 1.46
C GLY A 178 17.71 -2.41 2.21
N GLN A 179 18.44 -3.49 1.96
CA GLN A 179 18.14 -4.82 2.51
C GLN A 179 18.46 -4.93 4.00
N VAL A 180 17.65 -5.69 4.72
CA VAL A 180 17.91 -6.07 6.12
C VAL A 180 19.13 -6.98 6.17
N PRO A 181 20.11 -6.72 7.07
CA PRO A 181 21.25 -7.63 7.29
C PRO A 181 20.79 -9.05 7.64
N GLU A 182 21.56 -10.06 7.21
CA GLU A 182 21.16 -11.47 7.36
C GLU A 182 20.97 -11.86 8.83
N GLU A 183 21.82 -11.34 9.70
CA GLU A 183 21.75 -11.57 11.15
C GLU A 183 20.51 -10.96 11.83
N MET A 184 19.80 -10.06 11.15
CA MET A 184 18.56 -9.44 11.64
C MET A 184 17.32 -9.98 10.96
N LEU A 185 17.46 -10.84 9.94
CA LEU A 185 16.39 -11.23 9.04
C LEU A 185 15.22 -11.90 9.78
N ASP A 186 15.51 -12.92 10.59
CA ASP A 186 14.47 -13.65 11.34
C ASP A 186 13.76 -12.72 12.35
N GLY A 187 14.52 -11.87 13.05
CA GLY A 187 13.95 -10.88 13.95
C GLY A 187 13.05 -9.86 13.21
N MET A 188 13.45 -9.45 11.99
CA MET A 188 12.64 -8.53 11.18
C MET A 188 11.36 -9.20 10.67
N VAL A 189 11.42 -10.47 10.27
CA VAL A 189 10.24 -11.27 9.90
C VAL A 189 9.23 -11.33 11.05
N ALA A 190 9.71 -11.68 12.25
CA ALA A 190 8.86 -11.74 13.45
C ALA A 190 8.26 -10.37 13.79
N LEU A 191 9.04 -9.28 13.65
CA LEU A 191 8.56 -7.93 13.91
C LEU A 191 7.54 -7.47 12.86
N THR A 192 7.77 -7.77 11.57
CA THR A 192 6.82 -7.41 10.50
C THR A 192 5.46 -8.07 10.71
N ALA A 193 5.43 -9.32 11.22
CA ALA A 193 4.17 -10.01 11.54
C ALA A 193 3.31 -9.28 12.58
N SER A 194 3.87 -8.32 13.33
CA SER A 194 3.10 -7.48 14.25
C SER A 194 2.08 -6.56 13.56
N ILE A 195 2.13 -6.42 12.22
CA ILE A 195 1.11 -5.69 11.44
C ILE A 195 -0.24 -6.40 11.49
N ASN A 196 -0.26 -7.71 11.68
CA ASN A 196 -1.49 -8.51 11.83
C ASN A 196 -2.34 -8.11 13.04
N ASP A 197 -1.78 -7.36 13.98
CA ASP A 197 -2.52 -6.76 15.10
C ASP A 197 -3.27 -5.47 14.71
N ALA A 198 -3.12 -4.97 13.47
CA ALA A 198 -3.89 -3.84 12.98
C ALA A 198 -5.37 -4.21 12.80
N PRO A 199 -6.30 -3.24 12.95
CA PRO A 199 -7.71 -3.50 12.70
C PRO A 199 -7.95 -3.99 11.27
N LYS A 200 -8.72 -5.06 11.13
CA LYS A 200 -9.18 -5.64 9.86
C LYS A 200 -10.63 -5.29 9.56
N ASP A 201 -11.30 -4.62 10.50
CA ASP A 201 -12.74 -4.33 10.49
C ASP A 201 -13.55 -5.61 10.17
N ASP A 202 -14.48 -5.58 9.19
CA ASP A 202 -15.30 -6.73 8.80
C ASP A 202 -14.73 -7.51 7.59
N LEU A 203 -13.46 -7.29 7.24
CA LEU A 203 -12.81 -8.00 6.13
C LEU A 203 -12.62 -9.49 6.46
N ASP A 204 -13.04 -10.34 5.53
CA ASP A 204 -12.75 -11.78 5.55
C ASP A 204 -11.32 -12.01 5.02
N ILE A 205 -10.35 -11.80 5.91
CA ILE A 205 -8.92 -11.96 5.63
C ILE A 205 -8.22 -12.69 6.76
N GLU A 206 -7.29 -13.54 6.40
CA GLU A 206 -6.38 -14.24 7.32
C GLU A 206 -5.25 -13.30 7.79
N ASP A 207 -4.42 -13.78 8.72
CA ASP A 207 -3.16 -13.12 9.05
C ASP A 207 -2.14 -13.34 7.93
N ASP A 208 -1.41 -12.29 7.59
CA ASP A 208 -0.32 -12.38 6.63
C ASP A 208 0.78 -13.30 7.15
N VAL A 209 1.24 -14.21 6.30
CA VAL A 209 2.34 -15.14 6.59
C VAL A 209 3.65 -14.55 6.12
N PHE A 210 4.47 -14.09 7.05
CA PHE A 210 5.80 -13.55 6.77
C PHE A 210 6.86 -14.64 6.86
N THR A 211 7.76 -14.66 5.90
CA THR A 211 8.92 -15.56 5.86
C THR A 211 10.16 -14.79 5.41
N PRO A 212 11.38 -15.27 5.69
CA PRO A 212 12.60 -14.67 5.15
C PRO A 212 12.56 -14.50 3.63
N LYS A 213 12.05 -15.52 2.92
CA LYS A 213 11.88 -15.47 1.45
C LYS A 213 10.94 -14.34 1.02
N ARG A 214 9.79 -14.18 1.69
CA ARG A 214 8.81 -13.12 1.35
C ARG A 214 9.37 -11.74 1.65
N LEU A 215 10.10 -11.56 2.76
CA LEU A 215 10.76 -10.30 3.07
C LEU A 215 11.82 -9.93 2.02
N ARG A 216 12.64 -10.90 1.57
CA ARG A 216 13.60 -10.69 0.48
C ARG A 216 12.91 -10.38 -0.85
N ALA A 217 11.79 -11.05 -1.14
CA ALA A 217 10.99 -10.77 -2.33
C ALA A 217 10.40 -9.35 -2.31
N TYR A 218 9.89 -8.89 -1.15
CA TYR A 218 9.49 -7.49 -0.96
C TYR A 218 10.64 -6.51 -1.25
N GLU A 219 11.82 -6.75 -0.68
CA GLU A 219 12.98 -5.88 -0.91
C GLU A 219 13.40 -5.84 -2.38
N ALA A 220 13.43 -6.98 -3.04
CA ALA A 220 13.73 -7.08 -4.47
C ALA A 220 12.64 -6.39 -5.34
N ALA A 221 11.37 -6.51 -4.98
CA ALA A 221 10.28 -5.85 -5.68
C ALA A 221 10.40 -4.32 -5.57
N GLN A 222 10.68 -3.78 -4.38
CA GLN A 222 10.85 -2.33 -4.21
C GLN A 222 12.05 -1.79 -5.02
N ASP A 223 13.16 -2.54 -5.08
CA ASP A 223 14.30 -2.14 -5.92
C ASP A 223 13.94 -2.20 -7.42
N ALA A 224 13.20 -3.23 -7.86
CA ALA A 224 12.70 -3.35 -9.22
C ALA A 224 11.70 -2.22 -9.59
N HIS A 225 10.96 -1.71 -8.62
CA HIS A 225 10.08 -0.53 -8.76
C HIS A 225 10.87 0.80 -8.78
N ASP A 226 12.20 0.74 -8.77
CA ASP A 226 13.09 1.90 -8.69
C ASP A 226 12.90 2.73 -7.42
N ARG A 227 12.70 2.06 -6.28
CA ARG A 227 12.48 2.66 -4.95
C ARG A 227 13.65 2.39 -4.02
N LYS A 228 14.00 3.38 -3.21
CA LYS A 228 14.92 3.23 -2.08
C LYS A 228 14.12 2.88 -0.83
N ILE A 229 14.60 1.92 -0.06
CA ILE A 229 13.95 1.50 1.20
C ILE A 229 14.74 2.06 2.37
N TYR A 230 14.02 2.63 3.34
CA TYR A 230 14.55 3.11 4.61
C TYR A 230 13.77 2.47 5.75
N ARG A 231 14.49 1.94 6.76
CA ARG A 231 13.90 1.37 7.97
C ARG A 231 14.51 1.98 9.21
N VAL A 232 13.67 2.36 10.17
CA VAL A 232 14.08 2.66 11.54
C VAL A 232 13.49 1.59 12.43
N ILE A 233 14.35 0.93 13.21
CA ILE A 233 13.99 -0.19 14.07
C ILE A 233 14.36 0.18 15.51
N ALA A 234 13.43 0.01 16.45
CA ALA A 234 13.69 0.03 17.87
C ALA A 234 14.10 -1.36 18.32
N ARG A 235 15.30 -1.50 18.89
CA ARG A 235 15.86 -2.76 19.41
C ARG A 235 16.02 -2.66 20.92
N GLU A 236 15.55 -3.65 21.65
CA GLU A 236 15.75 -3.71 23.10
C GLU A 236 17.21 -3.96 23.43
N ARG A 237 17.80 -3.10 24.30
CA ARG A 237 19.24 -3.16 24.62
C ARG A 237 19.66 -4.42 25.38
N SER A 238 18.78 -4.95 26.21
CA SER A 238 19.09 -6.08 27.09
C SER A 238 19.07 -7.43 26.38
N THR A 239 18.16 -7.60 25.42
CA THR A 239 17.92 -8.87 24.72
C THR A 239 18.41 -8.85 23.28
N GLY A 240 18.49 -7.66 22.66
CA GLY A 240 18.70 -7.51 21.23
C GLY A 240 17.44 -7.72 20.38
N GLU A 241 16.27 -7.94 21.00
CA GLU A 241 15.01 -8.18 20.32
C GLU A 241 14.55 -6.93 19.55
N LEU A 242 14.01 -7.14 18.33
CA LEU A 242 13.46 -6.06 17.51
C LEU A 242 12.02 -5.80 17.97
N ALA A 243 11.78 -4.60 18.48
CA ALA A 243 10.58 -4.25 19.23
C ALA A 243 9.57 -3.40 18.46
N GLY A 244 10.02 -2.64 17.50
CA GLY A 244 9.18 -1.80 16.65
C GLY A 244 9.92 -1.30 15.43
N HIS A 245 9.21 -1.02 14.35
CA HIS A 245 9.80 -0.48 13.13
C HIS A 245 8.90 0.52 12.42
N SER A 246 9.52 1.28 11.54
CA SER A 246 8.87 2.13 10.55
C SER A 246 9.63 2.02 9.24
N THR A 247 8.92 1.82 8.13
CA THR A 247 9.50 1.65 6.81
C THR A 247 8.98 2.75 5.89
N ILE A 248 9.86 3.46 5.20
CA ILE A 248 9.54 4.41 4.14
C ILE A 248 10.24 3.97 2.85
N VAL A 249 9.57 4.16 1.72
CA VAL A 249 10.17 4.05 0.40
C VAL A 249 10.16 5.41 -0.30
N VAL A 250 11.22 5.69 -1.08
CA VAL A 250 11.37 6.92 -1.87
C VAL A 250 11.57 6.54 -3.31
N GLU A 251 10.77 7.11 -4.22
CA GLU A 251 10.89 6.87 -5.64
C GLU A 251 12.15 7.56 -6.20
N ARG A 252 12.98 6.83 -6.96
CA ARG A 252 14.16 7.44 -7.60
C ARG A 252 13.77 8.32 -8.79
N GLU A 253 12.73 7.94 -9.53
CA GLU A 253 12.22 8.71 -10.68
C GLU A 253 11.51 10.00 -10.23
N ARG A 254 10.85 9.96 -9.07
CA ARG A 254 10.13 11.10 -8.47
C ARG A 254 10.60 11.32 -7.02
N PRO A 255 11.82 11.82 -6.79
CA PRO A 255 12.44 11.86 -5.46
C PRO A 255 11.75 12.80 -4.47
N HIS A 256 10.76 13.59 -4.91
CA HIS A 256 9.92 14.40 -4.03
C HIS A 256 8.77 13.60 -3.40
N ILE A 257 8.55 12.35 -3.80
CA ILE A 257 7.48 11.46 -3.33
C ILE A 257 8.08 10.35 -2.46
N ALA A 258 7.50 10.16 -1.30
CA ALA A 258 7.75 9.03 -0.43
C ALA A 258 6.43 8.37 0.01
N GLU A 259 6.48 7.08 0.29
CA GLU A 259 5.37 6.31 0.85
C GLU A 259 5.79 5.70 2.18
N GLN A 260 4.99 5.94 3.22
CA GLN A 260 5.11 5.25 4.49
C GLN A 260 4.41 3.89 4.35
N HIS A 261 5.20 2.85 4.34
CA HIS A 261 4.71 1.48 4.42
C HIS A 261 4.40 1.12 5.89
N ASP A 262 4.88 0.01 6.37
CA ASP A 262 4.53 -0.46 7.70
C ASP A 262 5.12 0.38 8.83
N THR A 263 4.32 0.59 9.87
CA THR A 263 4.78 0.98 11.20
C THR A 263 4.10 0.06 12.20
N ALA A 264 4.88 -0.77 12.86
CA ALA A 264 4.37 -1.73 13.84
C ALA A 264 5.24 -1.78 15.10
N VAL A 265 4.61 -2.15 16.21
CA VAL A 265 5.27 -2.38 17.51
C VAL A 265 4.81 -3.74 18.02
N ALA A 266 5.77 -4.62 18.28
CA ALA A 266 5.51 -5.94 18.82
C ALA A 266 4.75 -5.83 20.15
N ARG A 267 3.75 -6.70 20.35
CA ARG A 267 2.78 -6.62 21.46
C ARG A 267 3.46 -6.53 22.84
N ALA A 268 4.54 -7.30 23.04
CA ALA A 268 5.29 -7.31 24.29
C ALA A 268 5.97 -5.96 24.62
N HIS A 269 6.20 -5.13 23.60
CA HIS A 269 6.93 -3.86 23.72
C HIS A 269 6.03 -2.62 23.59
N ARG A 270 4.70 -2.79 23.62
CA ARG A 270 3.74 -1.67 23.60
C ARG A 270 3.77 -0.91 24.92
N GLY A 271 3.27 0.32 24.90
CA GLY A 271 3.28 1.21 26.09
C GLY A 271 4.55 2.03 26.27
N HIS A 272 5.62 1.79 25.50
CA HIS A 272 6.90 2.51 25.57
C HIS A 272 7.07 3.61 24.52
N ARG A 273 5.99 4.09 23.91
CA ARG A 273 5.97 5.11 22.84
C ARG A 273 6.84 4.77 21.60
N LEU A 274 7.11 3.49 21.35
CA LEU A 274 7.98 3.07 20.24
C LEU A 274 7.42 3.47 18.86
N GLY A 275 6.11 3.45 18.65
CA GLY A 275 5.51 3.91 17.40
C GLY A 275 5.84 5.37 17.09
N ALA A 276 5.71 6.25 18.08
CA ALA A 276 6.12 7.66 17.95
C ALA A 276 7.64 7.79 17.75
N LEU A 277 8.43 7.00 18.49
CA LEU A 277 9.89 7.00 18.39
C LEU A 277 10.37 6.69 16.98
N VAL A 278 9.92 5.56 16.41
CA VAL A 278 10.40 5.12 15.09
C VAL A 278 9.91 6.03 13.96
N LYS A 279 8.66 6.56 14.05
CA LYS A 279 8.14 7.52 13.05
C LYS A 279 8.87 8.86 13.09
N THR A 280 9.06 9.43 14.26
CA THR A 280 9.77 10.73 14.38
C THR A 280 11.24 10.61 14.04
N ALA A 281 11.91 9.53 14.47
CA ALA A 281 13.29 9.24 14.09
C ALA A 281 13.44 9.05 12.57
N MET A 282 12.45 8.43 11.92
CA MET A 282 12.42 8.27 10.46
C MET A 282 12.31 9.63 9.78
N LEU A 283 11.40 10.50 10.20
CA LEU A 283 11.25 11.85 9.62
C LEU A 283 12.53 12.67 9.75
N LEU A 284 13.18 12.66 10.94
CA LEU A 284 14.45 13.35 11.15
C LEU A 284 15.55 12.78 10.26
N TRP A 285 15.58 11.48 10.04
CA TRP A 285 16.54 10.86 9.11
C TRP A 285 16.24 11.22 7.66
N MET A 286 14.97 11.18 7.23
CA MET A 286 14.56 11.53 5.86
C MET A 286 14.88 12.98 5.50
N ARG A 287 14.72 13.92 6.44
CA ARG A 287 15.09 15.32 6.24
C ARG A 287 16.55 15.46 5.77
N ASP A 288 17.45 14.66 6.34
CA ASP A 288 18.88 14.74 6.08
C ASP A 288 19.32 13.85 4.91
N ALA A 289 18.71 12.65 4.76
CA ALA A 289 19.08 11.66 3.75
C ALA A 289 18.41 11.90 2.39
N GLU A 290 17.18 12.39 2.38
CA GLU A 290 16.35 12.60 1.19
C GLU A 290 15.71 14.00 1.20
N PRO A 291 16.52 15.08 1.13
CA PRO A 291 16.02 16.46 1.26
C PRO A 291 15.10 16.90 0.12
N ALA A 292 15.02 16.12 -0.96
CA ALA A 292 14.09 16.35 -2.06
C ALA A 292 12.66 15.90 -1.75
N VAL A 293 12.44 15.06 -0.73
CA VAL A 293 11.11 14.57 -0.36
C VAL A 293 10.27 15.73 0.18
N THR A 294 9.14 15.98 -0.46
CA THR A 294 8.16 17.00 -0.06
C THR A 294 6.81 16.41 0.31
N LEU A 295 6.49 15.23 -0.19
CA LEU A 295 5.23 14.53 0.05
C LEU A 295 5.49 13.15 0.64
N LEU A 296 4.76 12.81 1.70
CA LEU A 296 4.78 11.48 2.32
C LEU A 296 3.36 10.99 2.52
N ASP A 297 2.97 9.96 1.77
CA ASP A 297 1.66 9.33 1.86
C ASP A 297 1.67 8.10 2.75
N THR A 298 0.53 7.81 3.37
CA THR A 298 0.29 6.61 4.17
C THR A 298 -1.17 6.19 4.11
N TRP A 299 -1.43 4.90 4.26
CA TRP A 299 -2.76 4.33 4.39
C TRP A 299 -2.99 3.75 5.77
N ASN A 300 -4.20 3.89 6.28
CA ASN A 300 -4.60 3.30 7.55
C ASN A 300 -6.10 2.97 7.53
N ALA A 301 -6.49 1.88 8.18
CA ALA A 301 -7.89 1.68 8.52
C ALA A 301 -8.43 2.89 9.30
N GLU A 302 -9.64 3.35 8.98
CA GLU A 302 -10.27 4.49 9.67
C GLU A 302 -10.52 4.19 11.16
N SER A 303 -10.63 2.93 11.52
CA SER A 303 -10.77 2.44 12.91
C SER A 303 -9.47 2.44 13.72
N ASN A 304 -8.28 2.65 13.09
CA ASN A 304 -6.99 2.60 13.76
C ASN A 304 -6.68 3.88 14.55
N ALA A 305 -7.42 4.10 15.64
CA ALA A 305 -7.31 5.32 16.46
C ALA A 305 -5.89 5.60 16.97
N HIS A 306 -5.09 4.55 17.26
CA HIS A 306 -3.74 4.72 17.77
C HIS A 306 -2.80 5.33 16.72
N MET A 307 -2.83 4.80 15.50
CA MET A 307 -2.01 5.32 14.39
C MET A 307 -2.49 6.70 13.94
N ILE A 308 -3.82 6.92 13.94
CA ILE A 308 -4.42 8.22 13.63
C ILE A 308 -3.90 9.30 14.57
N ALA A 309 -3.89 9.06 15.89
CA ALA A 309 -3.41 10.02 16.87
C ALA A 309 -1.93 10.42 16.66
N ILE A 310 -1.08 9.48 16.24
CA ILE A 310 0.31 9.78 15.90
C ILE A 310 0.39 10.61 14.60
N ASN A 311 -0.37 10.21 13.58
CA ASN A 311 -0.38 10.91 12.30
C ASN A 311 -0.89 12.36 12.43
N GLU A 312 -1.93 12.60 13.23
CA GLU A 312 -2.46 13.95 13.50
C GLU A 312 -1.42 14.85 14.17
N GLN A 313 -0.68 14.32 15.17
CA GLN A 313 0.41 15.07 15.81
C GLN A 313 1.55 15.42 14.84
N LEU A 314 1.74 14.61 13.80
CA LEU A 314 2.71 14.82 12.74
C LEU A 314 2.14 15.57 11.52
N ASN A 315 0.96 16.19 11.67
CA ASN A 315 0.29 17.03 10.67
C ASN A 315 -0.04 16.31 9.35
N TYR A 316 -0.38 15.01 9.41
CA TYR A 316 -0.95 14.33 8.25
C TYR A 316 -2.41 14.80 8.04
N ARG A 317 -2.75 15.13 6.81
CA ARG A 317 -4.13 15.42 6.40
C ARG A 317 -4.73 14.28 5.60
N ILE A 318 -6.02 14.08 5.69
CA ILE A 318 -6.76 13.13 4.85
C ILE A 318 -6.81 13.72 3.43
N ILE A 319 -6.42 12.93 2.43
CA ILE A 319 -6.54 13.28 1.02
C ILE A 319 -7.64 12.47 0.31
N ALA A 320 -7.88 11.25 0.76
CA ALA A 320 -8.94 10.41 0.21
C ALA A 320 -9.39 9.35 1.21
N ARG A 321 -10.58 8.78 0.95
CA ARG A 321 -11.08 7.55 1.59
C ARG A 321 -11.27 6.49 0.52
N GLY A 322 -10.83 5.28 0.82
CA GLY A 322 -11.13 4.06 0.08
C GLY A 322 -12.14 3.22 0.86
N ILE A 323 -13.01 2.54 0.17
CA ILE A 323 -13.92 1.57 0.77
C ILE A 323 -13.60 0.20 0.21
N ALA A 324 -13.28 -0.73 1.10
CA ALA A 324 -13.09 -2.13 0.76
C ALA A 324 -14.42 -2.87 0.81
N TYR A 325 -14.70 -3.62 -0.22
CA TYR A 325 -15.90 -4.40 -0.41
C TYR A 325 -15.54 -5.86 -0.62
N GLN A 326 -16.40 -6.78 -0.13
CA GLN A 326 -16.25 -8.21 -0.40
C GLN A 326 -17.60 -8.85 -0.71
N LYS A 327 -17.55 -9.97 -1.45
CA LYS A 327 -18.69 -10.87 -1.69
C LYS A 327 -18.23 -12.31 -1.83
N SER A 328 -19.12 -13.27 -1.59
CA SER A 328 -18.93 -14.67 -1.96
C SER A 328 -19.05 -14.86 -3.48
N LEU A 329 -18.29 -15.80 -4.04
CA LEU A 329 -18.29 -16.17 -5.47
C LEU A 329 -19.19 -17.36 -5.78
#